data_804bc3460947c14370e81f450b59a025
#
_entry.id   804bc3460947c14370e81f450b59a025
#
_cell.length_a   1.000
_cell.length_b   1.000
_cell.length_c   1.000
_cell.angle_alpha   90.00
_cell.angle_beta   90.00
_cell.angle_gamma   90.00
#
_symmetry.space_group_name_H-M   'P 1'
#
loop_
_entity.id
_entity.type
_entity.pdbx_description
1 polymer ?
#
loop_
_entity_poly.entity_id
_entity_poly.type
_entity_poly.pdbx_seq_one_letter_code
_entity_poly.pdbx_strand_id
1 'polypeptide(L)' 'DSIGWAYFMVDNYTKAEKFLKRAVELMPDDPIVNDHYGDILWKLDRKIQARYFWANVLKMDEVEEDMKNKINQKLIKGI' A
#
# COMPACT_ATOMS: atom_id res chain seq x y z
N ASP A 1 8.28 -19.92 -16.94
CA ASP A 1 8.51 -18.86 -17.89
C ASP A 1 8.33 -17.49 -17.20
N SER A 2 9.33 -16.62 -17.33
CA SER A 2 9.35 -15.33 -16.63
C SER A 2 8.26 -14.38 -17.12
N ILE A 3 7.88 -14.45 -18.38
CA ILE A 3 6.83 -13.60 -18.93
C ILE A 3 5.47 -13.97 -18.33
N GLY A 4 5.15 -15.25 -18.30
CA GLY A 4 3.92 -15.74 -17.68
C GLY A 4 3.84 -15.39 -16.22
N TRP A 5 4.97 -15.45 -15.54
CA TRP A 5 5.05 -15.10 -14.13
C TRP A 5 4.78 -13.61 -13.90
N ALA A 6 5.31 -12.75 -14.76
CA ALA A 6 5.08 -11.31 -14.66
C ALA A 6 3.59 -10.95 -14.84
N TYR A 7 2.92 -11.57 -15.80
CA TYR A 7 1.48 -11.38 -15.98
C TYR A 7 0.69 -11.84 -14.77
N PHE A 8 1.07 -12.97 -14.19
CA PHE A 8 0.42 -13.49 -12.99
C PHE A 8 0.55 -12.49 -11.84
N MET A 9 1.71 -11.91 -11.66
CA MET A 9 1.94 -10.91 -10.60
C MET A 9 1.09 -9.67 -10.80
N VAL A 10 1.02 -9.14 -12.02
CA VAL A 10 0.20 -7.95 -12.32
C VAL A 10 -1.27 -8.22 -12.07
N ASP A 11 -1.76 -9.39 -12.48
CA ASP A 11 -3.14 -9.79 -12.26
C ASP A 11 -3.46 -9.89 -10.77
N ASN A 12 -2.53 -10.45 -9.98
CA ASN A 12 -2.68 -10.52 -8.53
C ASN A 12 -2.74 -9.14 -7.88
N TYR A 13 -1.92 -8.21 -8.34
CA TYR A 13 -1.94 -6.84 -7.82
C TYR A 13 -3.27 -6.16 -8.12
N THR A 14 -3.84 -6.38 -9.29
CA THR A 14 -5.14 -5.81 -9.66
C THR A 14 -6.25 -6.33 -8.75
N LYS A 15 -6.25 -7.63 -8.48
CA LYS A 15 -7.22 -8.24 -7.57
C LYS A 15 -7.01 -7.75 -6.13
N ALA A 16 -5.76 -7.66 -5.69
CA ALA A 16 -5.44 -7.18 -4.36
C ALA A 16 -5.85 -5.72 -4.19
N GLU A 17 -5.67 -4.90 -5.23
CA GLU A 17 -6.08 -3.50 -5.20
C GLU A 17 -7.58 -3.37 -4.96
N LYS A 18 -8.39 -4.14 -5.66
CA LYS A 18 -9.85 -4.12 -5.49
C LYS A 18 -10.25 -4.52 -4.07
N PHE A 19 -9.63 -5.57 -3.55
CA PHE A 19 -9.89 -6.05 -2.20
C PHE A 19 -9.49 -5.01 -1.15
N LEU A 20 -8.30 -4.45 -1.27
CA LEU A 20 -7.78 -3.48 -0.32
C LEU A 20 -8.51 -2.14 -0.41
N LYS A 21 -8.95 -1.75 -1.60
CA LYS A 21 -9.76 -0.55 -1.76
C LYS A 21 -11.05 -0.67 -0.95
N ARG A 22 -11.71 -1.83 -1.03
CA ARG A 22 -12.91 -2.08 -0.23
C ARG A 22 -12.59 -2.12 1.26
N ALA A 23 -11.47 -2.72 1.63
CA ALA A 23 -11.05 -2.79 3.03
C ALA A 23 -10.80 -1.38 3.60
N VAL A 24 -10.17 -0.51 2.84
CA VAL A 24 -9.94 0.89 3.24
C VAL A 24 -11.26 1.65 3.38
N GLU A 25 -12.23 1.39 2.51
CA GLU A 25 -13.55 2.01 2.62
C GLU A 25 -14.28 1.58 3.88
N LEU A 26 -14.12 0.31 4.29
CA LEU A 26 -14.75 -0.23 5.48
C LEU A 26 -13.98 0.11 6.75
N MET A 27 -12.66 0.18 6.68
CA MET A 27 -11.79 0.43 7.81
C MET A 27 -10.76 1.52 7.47
N PRO A 28 -11.21 2.78 7.30
CA PRO A 28 -10.30 3.85 6.86
C PRO A 28 -9.24 4.22 7.89
N ASP A 29 -9.44 3.84 9.14
CA ASP A 29 -8.50 4.14 10.24
C ASP A 29 -7.55 2.99 10.56
N ASP A 30 -7.57 1.91 9.77
CA ASP A 30 -6.69 0.77 10.00
C ASP A 30 -5.33 1.03 9.35
N PRO A 31 -4.24 1.13 10.13
CA PRO A 31 -2.92 1.43 9.57
C PRO A 31 -2.39 0.33 8.67
N ILE A 32 -2.66 -0.94 9.00
CA ILE A 32 -2.19 -2.07 8.20
C ILE A 32 -2.85 -2.08 6.83
N VAL A 33 -4.15 -1.85 6.77
CA VAL A 33 -4.89 -1.80 5.50
C VAL A 33 -4.38 -0.66 4.63
N ASN A 34 -4.19 0.52 5.21
CA ASN A 34 -3.68 1.68 4.47
C ASN A 34 -2.26 1.44 3.94
N ASP A 35 -1.40 0.84 4.75
CA ASP A 35 -0.04 0.52 4.34
C ASP A 35 -0.04 -0.47 3.16
N HIS A 36 -0.79 -1.55 3.28
CA HIS A 36 -0.86 -2.55 2.21
C HIS A 36 -1.47 -1.98 0.93
N TYR A 37 -2.50 -1.15 1.06
CA TYR A 37 -3.09 -0.52 -0.12
C TYR A 37 -2.08 0.40 -0.80
N GLY A 38 -1.31 1.18 -0.02
CA GLY A 38 -0.23 1.98 -0.56
C GLY A 38 0.80 1.15 -1.31
N ASP A 39 1.20 0.00 -0.74
CA ASP A 39 2.15 -0.90 -1.39
C ASP A 39 1.64 -1.38 -2.76
N ILE A 40 0.38 -1.80 -2.82
CA ILE A 40 -0.23 -2.27 -4.06
C ILE A 40 -0.34 -1.15 -5.09
N LEU A 41 -0.72 0.05 -4.67
CA LEU A 41 -0.79 1.19 -5.58
C LEU A 41 0.59 1.53 -6.14
N TRP A 42 1.64 1.43 -5.33
CA TRP A 42 3.01 1.65 -5.81
C TRP A 42 3.38 0.63 -6.87
N LYS A 43 3.06 -0.64 -6.65
CA LYS A 43 3.34 -1.71 -7.62
C LYS A 43 2.56 -1.52 -8.92
N LEU A 44 1.40 -0.89 -8.87
CA LEU A 44 0.59 -0.57 -10.04
C LEU A 44 0.98 0.76 -10.70
N ASP A 45 2.10 1.34 -10.29
CA ASP A 45 2.63 2.61 -10.80
C ASP A 45 1.74 3.82 -10.50
N ARG A 46 0.97 3.75 -9.43
CA ARG A 46 0.16 4.86 -8.91
C ARG A 46 0.85 5.48 -7.70
N LYS A 47 2.02 6.05 -7.93
CA LYS A 47 2.94 6.45 -6.86
C LYS A 47 2.38 7.59 -5.99
N ILE A 48 1.67 8.54 -6.56
CA ILE A 48 1.09 9.65 -5.81
C ILE A 48 0.03 9.14 -4.84
N GLN A 49 -0.84 8.26 -5.31
CA GLN A 49 -1.86 7.66 -4.45
C GLN A 49 -1.23 6.79 -3.36
N ALA A 50 -0.19 6.02 -3.70
CA ALA A 50 0.52 5.20 -2.72
C ALA A 50 1.06 6.06 -1.58
N ARG A 51 1.70 7.16 -1.91
CA ARG A 51 2.23 8.09 -0.91
C ARG A 51 1.14 8.69 -0.04
N TYR A 52 -0.01 8.98 -0.61
CA TYR A 52 -1.16 9.49 0.13
C TYR A 52 -1.57 8.52 1.24
N PHE A 53 -1.70 7.24 0.91
CA PHE A 53 -2.12 6.24 1.90
C PHE A 53 -1.03 5.98 2.95
N TRP A 54 0.23 5.97 2.55
CA TRP A 54 1.34 5.86 3.51
C TRP A 54 1.38 7.07 4.45
N ALA A 55 1.19 8.28 3.93
CA ALA A 55 1.16 9.48 4.76
C ALA A 55 -0.01 9.45 5.74
N ASN A 56 -1.15 8.89 5.35
CA ASN A 56 -2.29 8.72 6.25
C ASN A 56 -1.93 7.87 7.47
N VAL A 57 -1.13 6.82 7.28
CA VAL A 57 -0.70 5.95 8.38
C VAL A 57 0.08 6.77 9.41
N LEU A 58 0.92 7.68 8.97
CA LEU A 58 1.72 8.51 9.88
C LEU A 58 0.88 9.47 10.71
N LYS A 59 -0.34 9.77 10.30
CA LYS A 59 -1.26 10.65 11.03
C LYS A 59 -2.08 9.91 12.08
N MET A 60 -2.02 8.59 12.08
CA MET A 60 -2.78 7.76 13.02
C MET A 60 -2.08 7.68 14.36
N ASP A 61 -2.84 7.81 15.46
CA ASP A 61 -2.27 7.85 16.82
C ASP A 61 -1.83 6.48 17.31
N GLU A 62 -2.42 5.41 16.80
CA GLU A 62 -2.20 4.05 17.28
C GLU A 62 -1.10 3.31 16.55
N VAL A 63 -0.30 3.99 15.73
CA VAL A 63 0.75 3.37 14.93
C VAL A 63 2.04 3.28 15.74
N GLU A 64 2.65 2.10 15.76
CA GLU A 64 3.94 1.88 16.42
C GLU A 64 5.06 2.60 15.70
N GLU A 65 6.11 2.94 16.44
CA GLU A 65 7.25 3.68 15.89
C GLU A 65 7.96 2.90 14.80
N ASP A 66 8.10 1.59 14.94
CA ASP A 66 8.70 0.74 13.91
C ASP A 66 7.96 0.84 12.59
N MET A 67 6.64 0.85 12.66
CA MET A 67 5.82 1.01 11.46
C MET A 67 5.97 2.40 10.85
N LYS A 68 6.00 3.44 11.69
CA LYS A 68 6.24 4.81 11.22
C LYS A 68 7.57 4.93 10.49
N ASN A 69 8.61 4.30 11.02
CA ASN A 69 9.93 4.31 10.39
C ASN A 69 9.91 3.63 9.03
N LYS A 70 9.25 2.48 8.92
CA LYS A 70 9.10 1.78 7.65
C LYS A 70 8.35 2.63 6.62
N ILE A 71 7.26 3.27 7.06
CA ILE A 71 6.46 4.13 6.19
C ILE A 71 7.27 5.32 5.72
N ASN A 72 8.03 5.96 6.61
CA ASN A 72 8.91 7.07 6.24
C ASN A 72 9.92 6.66 5.18
N GLN A 73 10.52 5.48 5.30
CA GLN A 73 11.45 4.96 4.29
C GLN A 73 10.75 4.75 2.95
N LYS A 74 9.53 4.24 2.96
CA LYS A 74 8.74 4.06 1.73
C LYS A 74 8.43 5.40 1.07
N LEU A 75 8.13 6.43 1.85
CA LEU A 75 7.87 7.76 1.33
C LEU A 75 9.11 8.40 0.70
N ILE A 76 10.29 8.07 1.17
CA ILE A 76 11.54 8.60 0.66
C ILE A 76 12.04 7.82 -0.55
N LYS A 77 12.07 6.49 -0.44
CA LYS A 77 12.69 5.60 -1.42
C LYS A 77 11.69 4.85 -2.29
N GLY A 78 10.46 4.73 -1.85
CA GLY A 78 9.52 3.78 -2.42
C GLY A 78 9.79 2.38 -1.90
N ILE A 79 9.23 1.43 -2.58
CA ILE A 79 9.40 0.03 -2.20
C ILE A 79 10.53 -0.60 -3.00
#